data_9a3ba4aa56c3da9013a24757fb5be2a3
#
_entry.id   9a3ba4aa56c3da9013a24757fb5be2a3
#
_cell.length_a   1.000
_cell.length_b   1.000
_cell.length_c   1.000
_cell.angle_alpha   90.00
_cell.angle_beta   90.00
_cell.angle_gamma   90.00
#
_symmetry.space_group_name_H-M   'P 1'
#
loop_
_entity.id
_entity.type
_entity.pdbx_description
1 polymer ?
#
loop_
_entity_poly.entity_id
_entity_poly.type
_entity_poly.pdbx_seq_one_letter_code
_entity_poly.pdbx_strand_id
1 'polypeptide(L)'
;MTMTETAAAVKAIAGTDKFRFLHTMIRVRDLDASLQFYTDLLGMKLLRKRDYPSGKFTLAFVGYGDESSNTVIELTHNWSQAEPYNLGSAFGHLALGVPDVYETCERLAAAGVKIPRPAGPMAHGGSVIAFIEDPDGYRIELVQSP
;
A
#
# COMPACT_ATOMS: atom_id res chain seq x y z
N MET A 1 -36.48 6.98 -6.46
CA MET A 1 -35.91 7.05 -5.11
C MET A 1 -34.52 7.64 -5.17
N THR A 2 -34.24 8.60 -4.34
CA THR A 2 -32.92 9.24 -4.27
C THR A 2 -31.93 8.38 -3.47
N MET A 3 -30.64 8.60 -3.68
CA MET A 3 -29.60 7.93 -2.89
C MET A 3 -29.73 8.23 -1.40
N THR A 4 -30.12 9.45 -1.05
CA THR A 4 -30.34 9.88 0.33
C THR A 4 -31.43 9.06 1.01
N GLU A 5 -32.56 8.86 0.35
CA GLU A 5 -33.67 8.06 0.90
C GLU A 5 -33.24 6.60 1.10
N THR A 6 -32.49 6.02 0.16
CA THR A 6 -31.96 4.65 0.28
C THR A 6 -31.02 4.56 1.48
N ALA A 7 -30.08 5.53 1.62
CA ALA A 7 -29.11 5.53 2.71
C ALA A 7 -29.79 5.68 4.07
N ALA A 8 -30.87 6.49 4.19
CA ALA A 8 -31.60 6.67 5.42
C ALA A 8 -32.32 5.42 5.90
N ALA A 9 -32.68 4.51 4.99
CA ALA A 9 -33.37 3.26 5.30
C ALA A 9 -32.42 2.13 5.71
N VAL A 10 -31.09 2.29 5.45
CA VAL A 10 -30.08 1.26 5.71
C VAL A 10 -29.26 1.64 6.94
N LYS A 11 -29.19 0.72 7.89
CA LYS A 11 -28.40 0.89 9.10
C LYS A 11 -27.26 -0.14 9.15
N ALA A 12 -26.15 0.26 9.75
CA ALA A 12 -25.05 -0.65 9.99
C ALA A 12 -25.53 -1.82 10.88
N ILE A 13 -24.99 -3.00 10.66
CA ILE A 13 -25.22 -4.14 11.55
C ILE A 13 -24.60 -3.88 12.92
N ALA A 14 -25.07 -4.62 13.94
CA ALA A 14 -24.58 -4.44 15.31
C ALA A 14 -23.08 -4.75 15.40
N GLY A 15 -22.39 -3.97 16.21
CA GLY A 15 -20.97 -4.20 16.53
C GLY A 15 -19.97 -3.58 15.54
N THR A 16 -20.44 -2.82 14.54
CA THR A 16 -19.54 -2.19 13.54
C THR A 16 -18.59 -1.17 14.15
N ASP A 17 -18.95 -0.60 15.31
CA ASP A 17 -18.05 0.28 16.07
C ASP A 17 -16.77 -0.42 16.52
N LYS A 18 -16.77 -1.76 16.54
CA LYS A 18 -15.61 -2.58 16.88
C LYS A 18 -14.87 -3.10 15.65
N PHE A 19 -15.36 -2.81 14.44
CA PHE A 19 -14.66 -3.18 13.23
C PHE A 19 -13.43 -2.29 13.07
N ARG A 20 -12.37 -2.87 12.47
CA ARG A 20 -11.14 -2.16 12.22
C ARG A 20 -10.55 -2.65 10.90
N PHE A 21 -10.01 -1.74 10.10
CA PHE A 21 -9.33 -2.10 8.87
C PHE A 21 -7.97 -2.69 9.23
N LEU A 22 -7.77 -3.99 9.01
CA LEU A 22 -6.55 -4.70 9.43
C LEU A 22 -5.42 -4.54 8.43
N HIS A 23 -5.67 -4.89 7.18
CA HIS A 23 -4.61 -4.84 6.17
C HIS A 23 -5.19 -4.85 4.76
N THR A 24 -4.36 -4.41 3.82
CA THR A 24 -4.55 -4.64 2.39
C THR A 24 -3.53 -5.69 1.97
N MET A 25 -3.98 -6.72 1.23
CA MET A 25 -3.07 -7.73 0.70
C MET A 25 -2.75 -7.42 -0.75
N ILE A 26 -1.45 -7.49 -1.07
CA ILE A 26 -0.97 -7.44 -2.45
C ILE A 26 -0.07 -8.65 -2.71
N ARG A 27 -0.10 -9.14 -3.95
CA ARG A 27 0.74 -10.25 -4.36
C ARG A 27 2.04 -9.72 -4.94
N VAL A 28 3.15 -10.31 -4.51
CA VAL A 28 4.48 -9.87 -4.93
C VAL A 28 5.23 -11.05 -5.56
N ARG A 29 5.94 -10.78 -6.65
CA ARG A 29 6.69 -11.82 -7.37
C ARG A 29 7.98 -12.18 -6.66
N ASP A 30 8.70 -11.19 -6.15
CA ASP A 30 9.98 -11.34 -5.47
C ASP A 30 9.87 -10.74 -4.08
N LEU A 31 9.71 -11.60 -3.07
CA LEU A 31 9.48 -11.13 -1.70
C LEU A 31 10.66 -10.33 -1.16
N ASP A 32 11.90 -10.74 -1.45
CA ASP A 32 13.08 -10.04 -0.95
C ASP A 32 13.16 -8.63 -1.53
N ALA A 33 12.88 -8.47 -2.82
CA ALA A 33 12.84 -7.15 -3.45
C ALA A 33 11.74 -6.27 -2.85
N SER A 34 10.57 -6.85 -2.58
CA SER A 34 9.47 -6.11 -1.97
C SER A 34 9.77 -5.73 -0.53
N LEU A 35 10.38 -6.63 0.24
CA LEU A 35 10.77 -6.31 1.62
C LEU A 35 11.82 -5.20 1.64
N GLN A 36 12.81 -5.25 0.75
CA GLN A 36 13.79 -4.17 0.64
C GLN A 36 13.11 -2.83 0.35
N PHE A 37 12.16 -2.84 -0.58
CA PHE A 37 11.44 -1.62 -0.95
C PHE A 37 10.63 -1.07 0.24
N TYR A 38 9.78 -1.88 0.84
CA TYR A 38 8.89 -1.41 1.90
C TYR A 38 9.61 -1.13 3.22
N THR A 39 10.66 -1.88 3.54
CA THR A 39 11.39 -1.66 4.80
C THR A 39 12.58 -0.72 4.63
N ASP A 40 13.52 -1.02 3.75
CA ASP A 40 14.73 -0.21 3.63
C ASP A 40 14.46 1.16 3.02
N LEU A 41 13.62 1.23 1.97
CA LEU A 41 13.37 2.49 1.29
C LEU A 41 12.23 3.28 1.92
N LEU A 42 11.12 2.64 2.26
CA LEU A 42 9.95 3.32 2.81
C LEU A 42 9.90 3.34 4.34
N GLY A 43 10.84 2.68 5.00
CA GLY A 43 10.97 2.74 6.46
C GLY A 43 9.94 1.95 7.24
N MET A 44 9.17 1.06 6.61
CA MET A 44 8.27 0.17 7.33
C MET A 44 9.07 -0.88 8.11
N LYS A 45 8.42 -1.50 9.07
CA LYS A 45 8.97 -2.62 9.83
C LYS A 45 8.39 -3.92 9.30
N LEU A 46 9.22 -4.96 9.22
CA LEU A 46 8.73 -6.31 9.01
C LEU A 46 8.14 -6.78 10.34
N LEU A 47 6.82 -6.86 10.41
CA LEU A 47 6.11 -7.17 11.66
C LEU A 47 6.07 -8.67 11.93
N ARG A 48 5.84 -9.46 10.89
CA ARG A 48 5.89 -10.93 10.95
C ARG A 48 6.01 -11.52 9.55
N LYS A 49 6.56 -12.71 9.49
CA LYS A 49 6.73 -13.44 8.24
C LYS A 49 6.53 -14.93 8.54
N ARG A 50 5.80 -15.62 7.65
CA ARG A 50 5.52 -17.04 7.85
C ARG A 50 5.41 -17.77 6.51
N ASP A 51 6.04 -18.95 6.45
CA ASP A 51 5.91 -19.86 5.32
C ASP A 51 4.74 -20.82 5.53
N TYR A 52 4.06 -21.13 4.43
CA TYR A 52 2.95 -22.09 4.39
C TYR A 52 3.27 -23.15 3.34
N PRO A 53 4.09 -24.16 3.70
CA PRO A 53 4.58 -25.14 2.71
C PRO A 53 3.48 -25.93 2.01
N SER A 54 2.39 -26.25 2.71
CA SER A 54 1.26 -26.98 2.10
C SER A 54 0.56 -26.18 1.01
N GLY A 55 0.58 -24.85 1.11
CA GLY A 55 0.00 -23.96 0.10
C GLY A 55 1.06 -23.37 -0.83
N LYS A 56 2.34 -23.61 -0.56
CA LYS A 56 3.48 -23.08 -1.32
C LYS A 56 3.45 -21.57 -1.45
N PHE A 57 3.25 -20.89 -0.34
CA PHE A 57 3.32 -19.43 -0.29
C PHE A 57 3.92 -18.95 1.04
N THR A 58 4.37 -17.70 1.03
CA THR A 58 4.88 -17.00 2.21
C THR A 58 4.08 -15.72 2.38
N LEU A 59 3.73 -15.39 3.61
CA LEU A 59 3.13 -14.10 3.98
C LEU A 59 4.13 -13.26 4.75
N ALA A 60 4.19 -11.97 4.46
CA ALA A 60 4.96 -11.01 5.22
C ALA A 60 4.11 -9.77 5.45
N PHE A 61 4.07 -9.29 6.70
CA PHE A 61 3.31 -8.11 7.09
C PHE A 61 4.27 -6.97 7.36
N VAL A 62 4.07 -5.86 6.69
CA VAL A 62 4.90 -4.65 6.82
C VAL A 62 4.02 -3.45 7.17
N GLY A 63 4.57 -2.54 7.95
CA GLY A 63 3.84 -1.34 8.37
C GLY A 63 4.67 -0.45 9.26
N TYR A 64 4.08 0.66 9.68
CA TYR A 64 4.77 1.65 10.52
C TYR A 64 4.55 1.45 12.01
N GLY A 65 3.74 0.48 12.40
CA GLY A 65 3.49 0.15 13.80
C GLY A 65 2.79 -1.19 13.95
N ASP A 66 2.52 -1.58 15.18
CA ASP A 66 1.93 -2.88 15.49
C ASP A 66 0.57 -3.08 14.82
N GLU A 67 0.31 -4.30 14.39
CA GLU A 67 -0.97 -4.68 13.77
C GLU A 67 -2.16 -4.48 14.71
N SER A 68 -1.92 -4.48 16.02
CA SER A 68 -2.98 -4.27 17.00
C SER A 68 -3.60 -2.88 16.95
N SER A 69 -2.87 -1.88 16.44
CA SER A 69 -3.31 -0.49 16.42
C SER A 69 -3.11 0.21 15.08
N ASN A 70 -2.48 -0.43 14.12
CA ASN A 70 -2.20 0.15 12.81
C ASN A 70 -2.72 -0.75 11.70
N THR A 71 -3.18 -0.13 10.61
CA THR A 71 -3.45 -0.83 9.37
C THR A 71 -2.12 -1.08 8.66
N VAL A 72 -1.93 -2.30 8.17
CA VAL A 72 -0.64 -2.72 7.60
C VAL A 72 -0.84 -3.29 6.19
N ILE A 73 0.24 -3.67 5.54
CA ILE A 73 0.20 -4.32 4.23
C ILE A 73 0.59 -5.78 4.41
N GLU A 74 -0.22 -6.68 3.85
CA GLU A 74 0.12 -8.10 3.76
C GLU A 74 0.70 -8.37 2.39
N LEU A 75 1.97 -8.80 2.34
CA LEU A 75 2.63 -9.22 1.11
C LEU A 75 2.48 -10.73 0.99
N THR A 76 1.88 -11.18 -0.11
CA THR A 76 1.74 -12.61 -0.39
C THR A 76 2.67 -12.99 -1.53
N HIS A 77 3.60 -13.91 -1.26
CA HIS A 77 4.51 -14.45 -2.26
C HIS A 77 4.15 -15.90 -2.54
N ASN A 78 3.63 -16.18 -3.74
CA ASN A 78 3.39 -17.54 -4.21
C ASN A 78 4.69 -18.10 -4.80
N TRP A 79 5.19 -19.20 -4.27
CA TRP A 79 6.53 -19.70 -4.59
C TRP A 79 6.76 -20.01 -6.07
N SER A 80 5.71 -20.43 -6.77
CA SER A 80 5.82 -20.76 -8.19
C SER A 80 5.64 -19.59 -9.14
N GLN A 81 5.39 -18.39 -8.62
CA GLN A 81 5.13 -17.20 -9.44
C GLN A 81 6.42 -16.65 -10.00
N ALA A 82 6.73 -16.96 -11.26
CA ALA A 82 7.91 -16.47 -11.96
C ALA A 82 7.61 -15.22 -12.80
N GLU A 83 6.41 -15.16 -13.39
CA GLU A 83 6.01 -14.08 -14.29
C GLU A 83 5.45 -12.88 -13.53
N PRO A 84 5.55 -11.66 -14.09
CA PRO A 84 4.90 -10.49 -13.51
C PRO A 84 3.39 -10.70 -13.39
N TYR A 85 2.81 -10.16 -12.32
CA TYR A 85 1.37 -10.14 -12.16
C TYR A 85 0.73 -9.14 -13.13
N ASN A 86 -0.45 -9.47 -13.61
CA ASN A 86 -1.27 -8.53 -14.35
C ASN A 86 -2.10 -7.74 -13.34
N LEU A 87 -1.75 -6.46 -13.14
CA LEU A 87 -2.45 -5.62 -12.18
C LEU A 87 -3.80 -5.14 -12.69
N GLY A 88 -4.01 -5.14 -14.00
CA GLY A 88 -5.26 -4.72 -14.62
C GLY A 88 -5.54 -3.24 -14.43
N SER A 89 -6.80 -2.85 -14.69
CA SER A 89 -7.25 -1.46 -14.56
C SER A 89 -8.05 -1.20 -13.29
N ALA A 90 -8.31 -2.21 -12.46
CA ALA A 90 -9.16 -2.08 -11.29
C ALA A 90 -8.39 -1.63 -10.04
N PHE A 91 -7.11 -1.98 -9.93
CA PHE A 91 -6.30 -1.55 -8.80
C PHE A 91 -5.96 -0.07 -8.96
N GLY A 92 -6.24 0.72 -7.94
CA GLY A 92 -5.85 2.13 -7.90
C GLY A 92 -4.45 2.28 -7.34
N HIS A 93 -4.37 2.64 -6.07
CA HIS A 93 -3.10 2.86 -5.40
C HIS A 93 -3.24 2.73 -3.89
N LEU A 94 -2.11 2.55 -3.21
CA LEU A 94 -1.98 2.76 -1.79
C LEU A 94 -1.52 4.20 -1.57
N ALA A 95 -1.77 4.77 -0.39
CA ALA A 95 -1.33 6.13 -0.09
C ALA A 95 -0.52 6.17 1.19
N LEU A 96 0.55 6.94 1.19
CA LEU A 96 1.39 7.21 2.37
C LEU A 96 1.45 8.70 2.61
N GLY A 97 1.25 9.12 3.87
CA GLY A 97 1.53 10.49 4.29
C GLY A 97 3.01 10.65 4.58
N VAL A 98 3.65 11.64 3.98
CA VAL A 98 5.06 11.95 4.21
C VAL A 98 5.23 13.43 4.51
N PRO A 99 6.23 13.82 5.34
CA PRO A 99 6.40 15.22 5.71
C PRO A 99 6.78 16.13 4.53
N ASP A 100 7.59 15.64 3.58
CA ASP A 100 8.08 16.40 2.44
C ASP A 100 8.14 15.49 1.21
N VAL A 101 7.15 15.64 0.32
CA VAL A 101 7.05 14.82 -0.88
C VAL A 101 8.23 15.07 -1.83
N TYR A 102 8.68 16.32 -1.95
CA TYR A 102 9.80 16.64 -2.85
C TYR A 102 11.08 15.94 -2.42
N GLU A 103 11.44 16.06 -1.15
CA GLU A 103 12.64 15.42 -0.60
C GLU A 103 12.56 13.90 -0.69
N THR A 104 11.40 13.34 -0.35
CA THR A 104 11.18 11.89 -0.43
C THR A 104 11.38 11.38 -1.84
N CYS A 105 10.82 12.07 -2.84
CA CYS A 105 10.99 11.69 -4.25
C CYS A 105 12.45 11.77 -4.70
N GLU A 106 13.20 12.79 -4.27
CA GLU A 106 14.63 12.89 -4.60
C GLU A 106 15.40 11.67 -4.08
N ARG A 107 15.15 11.28 -2.85
CA ARG A 107 15.82 10.13 -2.24
C ARG A 107 15.43 8.81 -2.91
N LEU A 108 14.15 8.62 -3.22
CA LEU A 108 13.67 7.42 -3.87
C LEU A 108 14.19 7.33 -5.31
N ALA A 109 14.23 8.45 -6.04
CA ALA A 109 14.79 8.47 -7.40
C ALA A 109 16.27 8.09 -7.39
N ALA A 110 17.03 8.60 -6.43
CA ALA A 110 18.44 8.25 -6.28
C ALA A 110 18.63 6.76 -5.98
N ALA A 111 17.66 6.10 -5.39
CA ALA A 111 17.66 4.66 -5.12
C ALA A 111 17.09 3.84 -6.28
N GLY A 112 16.74 4.47 -7.39
CA GLY A 112 16.26 3.78 -8.60
C GLY A 112 14.75 3.51 -8.63
N VAL A 113 13.97 4.11 -7.73
CA VAL A 113 12.51 3.95 -7.70
C VAL A 113 11.89 4.73 -8.85
N LYS A 114 10.93 4.10 -9.55
CA LYS A 114 10.17 4.76 -10.61
C LYS A 114 9.16 5.73 -10.02
N ILE A 115 9.07 6.93 -10.61
CA ILE A 115 8.16 7.98 -10.17
C ILE A 115 7.30 8.42 -11.37
N PRO A 116 6.19 7.68 -11.65
CA PRO A 116 5.35 7.98 -12.81
C PRO A 116 4.72 9.37 -12.78
N ARG A 117 4.46 9.91 -11.58
CA ARG A 117 3.96 11.27 -11.43
C ARG A 117 4.88 12.00 -10.45
N PRO A 118 5.70 12.97 -10.95
CA PRO A 118 6.63 13.71 -10.09
C PRO A 118 5.92 14.54 -9.01
N ALA A 119 6.67 14.88 -7.95
CA ALA A 119 6.15 15.69 -6.86
C ALA A 119 5.68 17.06 -7.35
N GLY A 120 4.50 17.45 -6.91
CA GLY A 120 3.92 18.74 -7.23
C GLY A 120 2.49 18.84 -6.72
N PRO A 121 1.89 20.07 -6.78
CA PRO A 121 0.50 20.26 -6.37
C PRO A 121 -0.45 19.46 -7.24
N MET A 122 -1.59 19.08 -6.68
CA MET A 122 -2.68 18.48 -7.44
C MET A 122 -3.22 19.48 -8.46
N ALA A 123 -3.71 18.98 -9.62
CA ALA A 123 -4.17 19.82 -10.72
C ALA A 123 -5.32 20.77 -10.33
N HIS A 124 -6.14 20.36 -9.38
CA HIS A 124 -7.33 21.13 -8.95
C HIS A 124 -7.17 21.72 -7.54
N GLY A 125 -5.93 21.94 -7.12
CA GLY A 125 -5.62 22.42 -5.78
C GLY A 125 -5.50 21.29 -4.77
N GLY A 126 -5.08 21.62 -3.57
CA GLY A 126 -4.88 20.65 -2.51
C GLY A 126 -3.41 20.39 -2.23
N SER A 127 -3.13 19.25 -1.64
CA SER A 127 -1.79 18.89 -1.17
C SER A 127 -0.83 18.60 -2.31
N VAL A 128 0.45 18.71 -2.00
CA VAL A 128 1.52 18.19 -2.87
C VAL A 128 1.47 16.67 -2.84
N ILE A 129 1.50 16.05 -4.01
CA ILE A 129 1.48 14.60 -4.16
C ILE A 129 2.54 14.14 -5.14
N ALA A 130 2.81 12.83 -5.13
CA ALA A 130 3.57 12.13 -6.16
C ALA A 130 3.04 10.71 -6.25
N PHE A 131 3.32 10.03 -7.36
CA PHE A 131 3.12 8.59 -7.47
C PHE A 131 4.44 7.90 -7.70
N ILE A 132 4.69 6.86 -6.93
CA ILE A 132 5.85 5.98 -7.09
C ILE A 132 5.34 4.57 -7.43
N GLU A 133 6.22 3.71 -7.91
CA GLU A 133 5.91 2.31 -8.16
C GLU A 133 6.79 1.40 -7.32
N ASP A 134 6.17 0.36 -6.78
CA ASP A 134 6.90 -0.70 -6.08
C ASP A 134 7.50 -1.70 -7.09
N PRO A 135 8.26 -2.72 -6.65
CA PRO A 135 8.90 -3.67 -7.57
C PRO A 135 7.94 -4.43 -8.50
N ASP A 136 6.66 -4.56 -8.14
CA ASP A 136 5.65 -5.23 -8.96
C ASP A 136 4.84 -4.26 -9.82
N GLY A 137 5.11 -2.97 -9.71
CA GLY A 137 4.36 -1.94 -10.44
C GLY A 137 3.14 -1.40 -9.72
N TYR A 138 2.89 -1.81 -8.47
CA TYR A 138 1.82 -1.22 -7.67
C TYR A 138 2.12 0.25 -7.41
N ARG A 139 1.14 1.10 -7.68
CA ARG A 139 1.28 2.53 -7.45
C ARG A 139 1.05 2.90 -6.00
N ILE A 140 1.89 3.81 -5.52
CA ILE A 140 1.78 4.35 -4.18
C ILE A 140 1.76 5.87 -4.31
N GLU A 141 0.69 6.48 -3.81
CA GLU A 141 0.58 7.93 -3.74
C GLU A 141 1.32 8.42 -2.49
N LEU A 142 2.23 9.35 -2.68
CA LEU A 142 2.82 10.07 -1.56
C LEU A 142 2.03 11.37 -1.39
N VAL A 143 1.54 11.61 -0.19
CA VAL A 143 0.73 12.79 0.11
C VAL A 143 1.44 13.59 1.20
N GLN A 144 1.62 14.89 0.95
CA GLN A 144 2.27 15.74 1.94
C GLN A 144 1.41 15.85 3.18
N SER A 145 1.98 15.41 4.30
CA SER A 145 1.28 15.36 5.57
C SER A 145 2.30 15.66 6.67
N PRO A 146 2.11 16.75 7.39
CA PRO A 146 3.03 17.12 8.46
C PRO A 146 3.11 16.09 9.58
#